data_9f18205429b16c8ef8250ea0cdfebbb1
#
_entry.id   9f18205429b16c8ef8250ea0cdfebbb1
#
_cell.length_a   1.000
_cell.length_b   1.000
_cell.length_c   1.000
_cell.angle_alpha   90.00
_cell.angle_beta   90.00
_cell.angle_gamma   90.00
#
_symmetry.space_group_name_H-M   'P 1'
#
loop_
_entity.id
_entity.type
_entity.pdbx_description
1 polymer ?
#
loop_
_entity_poly.entity_id
_entity_poly.type
_entity_poly.pdbx_seq_one_letter_code
_entity_poly.pdbx_strand_id
1 'polypeptide(L)'
;PPIVEAQASVDKAVATTGDILAYTITVKYTDDVDISIPEQGSEIAGFRIIDFGRDKATREGNRNVVSLWYKLRGDLVGSYILPKTTITYRAKGDEAAKLTSIETSEIFVEIQSVLPQDGSATDIRDLKPLRRIERPTPIWVWAALAAVCLALLGFLWWRRRQKHERVELPPLPPHEIAFEA
;
A
#
# COMPACT_ATOMS: atom_id res chain seq x y z
N PRO A 1 -26.13 29.19 -34.77
CA PRO A 1 -25.45 28.45 -33.76
C PRO A 1 -24.25 29.28 -33.25
N PRO A 2 -23.91 29.23 -31.94
CA PRO A 2 -22.81 30.00 -31.41
C PRO A 2 -21.48 29.58 -32.09
N ILE A 3 -20.60 30.56 -32.30
CA ILE A 3 -19.28 30.36 -32.94
C ILE A 3 -18.38 29.47 -32.08
N VAL A 4 -18.49 29.61 -30.76
CA VAL A 4 -17.77 28.79 -29.76
C VAL A 4 -18.79 28.29 -28.73
N GLU A 5 -18.66 27.04 -28.36
CA GLU A 5 -19.47 26.36 -27.33
C GLU A 5 -18.54 25.64 -26.39
N ALA A 6 -18.73 25.81 -25.08
CA ALA A 6 -17.91 25.20 -24.05
C ALA A 6 -18.79 24.44 -23.07
N GLN A 7 -18.43 23.22 -22.78
CA GLN A 7 -19.13 22.34 -21.84
C GLN A 7 -18.14 21.67 -20.92
N ALA A 8 -18.50 21.62 -19.63
CA ALA A 8 -17.80 20.81 -18.65
C ALA A 8 -18.66 19.61 -18.25
N SER A 9 -18.03 18.49 -18.00
CA SER A 9 -18.68 17.27 -17.55
C SER A 9 -17.79 16.49 -16.58
N VAL A 10 -18.40 15.67 -15.76
CA VAL A 10 -17.73 14.72 -14.86
C VAL A 10 -18.40 13.35 -15.02
N ASP A 11 -17.60 12.30 -14.93
CA ASP A 11 -18.08 10.92 -15.07
C ASP A 11 -18.99 10.48 -13.91
N LYS A 12 -18.74 11.02 -12.69
CA LYS A 12 -19.49 10.70 -11.47
C LYS A 12 -19.76 11.96 -10.68
N ALA A 13 -21.02 12.24 -10.35
CA ALA A 13 -21.39 13.34 -9.46
C ALA A 13 -21.26 12.96 -7.98
N VAL A 14 -21.23 11.66 -7.66
CA VAL A 14 -21.03 11.11 -6.32
C VAL A 14 -19.93 10.07 -6.39
N ALA A 15 -18.96 10.20 -5.50
CA ALA A 15 -17.81 9.31 -5.40
C ALA A 15 -17.41 9.10 -3.93
N THR A 16 -16.51 8.20 -3.65
CA THR A 16 -15.99 7.96 -2.31
C THR A 16 -14.57 8.51 -2.15
N THR A 17 -14.14 8.67 -0.89
CA THR A 17 -12.79 9.14 -0.59
C THR A 17 -11.73 8.24 -1.25
N GLY A 18 -10.83 8.86 -2.03
CA GLY A 18 -9.80 8.17 -2.78
C GLY A 18 -10.18 7.74 -4.20
N ASP A 19 -11.46 7.82 -4.58
CA ASP A 19 -11.89 7.57 -5.95
C ASP A 19 -11.29 8.60 -6.91
N ILE A 20 -11.08 8.16 -8.15
CA ILE A 20 -10.66 9.02 -9.25
C ILE A 20 -11.91 9.40 -10.07
N LEU A 21 -12.06 10.69 -10.32
CA LEU A 21 -13.08 11.30 -11.11
C LEU A 21 -12.48 11.80 -12.43
N ALA A 22 -13.13 11.54 -13.55
CA ALA A 22 -12.75 12.12 -14.83
C ALA A 22 -13.55 13.41 -15.09
N TYR A 23 -12.88 14.54 -14.98
CA TYR A 23 -13.42 15.86 -15.34
C TYR A 23 -12.98 16.24 -16.75
N THR A 24 -13.92 16.56 -17.61
CA THR A 24 -13.65 16.85 -19.03
C THR A 24 -14.25 18.18 -19.42
N ILE A 25 -13.44 19.04 -20.04
CA ILE A 25 -13.85 20.30 -20.66
C ILE A 25 -13.81 20.09 -22.17
N THR A 26 -14.98 20.16 -22.82
CA THR A 26 -15.11 20.05 -24.27
C THR A 26 -15.43 21.39 -24.87
N VAL A 27 -14.65 21.80 -25.87
CA VAL A 27 -14.83 23.05 -26.59
C VAL A 27 -15.06 22.76 -28.05
N LYS A 28 -16.21 23.24 -28.59
CA LYS A 28 -16.55 23.16 -30.00
C LYS A 28 -16.44 24.55 -30.64
N TYR A 29 -15.67 24.70 -31.70
CA TYR A 29 -15.40 25.98 -32.34
C TYR A 29 -15.30 25.83 -33.86
N THR A 30 -15.49 26.95 -34.59
CA THR A 30 -15.33 27.00 -36.05
C THR A 30 -13.87 27.32 -36.42
N ASP A 31 -13.48 27.04 -37.69
CA ASP A 31 -12.13 27.28 -38.19
C ASP A 31 -11.70 28.77 -38.17
N ASP A 32 -12.66 29.67 -38.03
CA ASP A 32 -12.49 31.12 -38.10
C ASP A 32 -12.01 31.76 -36.76
N VAL A 33 -11.86 30.94 -35.72
CA VAL A 33 -11.48 31.44 -34.39
C VAL A 33 -10.28 30.69 -33.81
N ASP A 34 -9.47 31.42 -33.09
CA ASP A 34 -8.43 30.89 -32.22
C ASP A 34 -8.94 30.85 -30.78
N ILE A 35 -8.81 29.70 -30.12
CA ILE A 35 -9.24 29.49 -28.74
C ILE A 35 -8.05 29.40 -27.81
N SER A 36 -8.16 29.97 -26.61
CA SER A 36 -7.21 29.82 -25.53
C SER A 36 -7.96 29.29 -24.31
N ILE A 37 -7.57 28.10 -23.87
CA ILE A 37 -8.11 27.42 -22.69
C ILE A 37 -7.06 27.52 -21.59
N PRO A 38 -7.38 28.08 -20.41
CA PRO A 38 -6.42 28.19 -19.32
C PRO A 38 -6.05 26.80 -18.81
N GLU A 39 -4.78 26.60 -18.56
CA GLU A 39 -4.30 25.40 -17.88
C GLU A 39 -4.61 25.49 -16.39
N GLN A 40 -5.07 24.42 -15.82
CA GLN A 40 -5.33 24.29 -14.40
C GLN A 40 -4.00 24.03 -13.67
N GLY A 41 -3.91 24.46 -12.42
CA GLY A 41 -2.75 24.20 -11.57
C GLY A 41 -2.65 22.73 -11.13
N SER A 42 -2.14 22.52 -9.93
CA SER A 42 -2.04 21.18 -9.34
C SER A 42 -3.32 20.69 -8.64
N GLU A 43 -4.28 21.62 -8.46
CA GLU A 43 -5.52 21.38 -7.71
C GLU A 43 -6.67 22.18 -8.32
N ILE A 44 -7.87 21.59 -8.30
CA ILE A 44 -9.12 22.24 -8.72
C ILE A 44 -10.14 22.06 -7.60
N ALA A 45 -10.58 23.17 -6.99
CA ALA A 45 -11.66 23.18 -5.98
C ALA A 45 -11.52 22.15 -4.85
N GLY A 46 -10.29 21.90 -4.37
CA GLY A 46 -10.02 20.92 -3.32
C GLY A 46 -9.75 19.50 -3.83
N PHE A 47 -9.85 19.27 -5.14
CA PHE A 47 -9.45 18.02 -5.78
C PHE A 47 -8.01 18.11 -6.25
N ARG A 48 -7.22 17.09 -5.91
CA ARG A 48 -5.86 16.95 -6.42
C ARG A 48 -5.89 16.41 -7.85
N ILE A 49 -5.16 17.07 -8.76
CA ILE A 49 -4.98 16.58 -10.11
C ILE A 49 -3.93 15.47 -10.10
N ILE A 50 -4.32 14.25 -10.48
CA ILE A 50 -3.43 13.09 -10.58
C ILE A 50 -2.80 13.01 -11.97
N ASP A 51 -3.60 13.35 -12.99
CA ASP A 51 -3.21 13.23 -14.38
C ASP A 51 -4.07 14.18 -15.20
N PHE A 52 -3.57 14.66 -16.32
CA PHE A 52 -4.31 15.51 -17.25
C PHE A 52 -3.77 15.36 -18.66
N GLY A 53 -4.62 15.71 -19.61
CA GLY A 53 -4.23 15.69 -21.02
C GLY A 53 -5.18 16.47 -21.88
N ARG A 54 -4.77 16.61 -23.13
CA ARG A 54 -5.53 17.28 -24.17
C ARG A 54 -5.65 16.33 -25.36
N ASP A 55 -6.88 16.06 -25.78
CA ASP A 55 -7.13 15.29 -26.98
C ASP A 55 -6.82 16.11 -28.22
N LYS A 56 -6.42 15.44 -29.27
CA LYS A 56 -6.23 16.08 -30.57
C LYS A 56 -7.56 16.62 -31.04
N ALA A 57 -7.55 17.85 -31.61
CA ALA A 57 -8.73 18.43 -32.21
C ALA A 57 -9.31 17.49 -33.28
N THR A 58 -10.57 17.10 -33.08
CA THR A 58 -11.33 16.26 -34.01
C THR A 58 -12.34 17.11 -34.72
N ARG A 59 -12.57 16.86 -36.00
CA ARG A 59 -13.55 17.59 -36.79
C ARG A 59 -14.93 16.89 -36.75
N GLU A 60 -15.92 17.57 -36.22
CA GLU A 60 -17.31 17.14 -36.24
C GLU A 60 -18.10 18.06 -37.20
N GLY A 61 -18.35 17.58 -38.43
CA GLY A 61 -19.00 18.38 -39.45
C GLY A 61 -18.21 19.64 -39.82
N ASN A 62 -18.73 20.81 -39.48
CA ASN A 62 -18.10 22.12 -39.76
C ASN A 62 -17.44 22.75 -38.53
N ARG A 63 -17.25 21.98 -37.46
CA ARG A 63 -16.64 22.45 -36.19
C ARG A 63 -15.50 21.57 -35.77
N ASN A 64 -14.53 22.18 -35.14
CA ASN A 64 -13.47 21.50 -34.42
C ASN A 64 -13.92 21.27 -32.98
N VAL A 65 -13.61 20.09 -32.46
CA VAL A 65 -13.87 19.69 -31.08
C VAL A 65 -12.53 19.37 -30.41
N VAL A 66 -12.27 20.02 -29.31
CA VAL A 66 -11.10 19.77 -28.48
C VAL A 66 -11.57 19.44 -27.08
N SER A 67 -11.00 18.41 -26.46
CA SER A 67 -11.31 18.01 -25.08
C SER A 67 -10.07 18.07 -24.23
N LEU A 68 -10.19 18.70 -23.08
CA LEU A 68 -9.20 18.63 -22.00
C LEU A 68 -9.77 17.75 -20.91
N TRP A 69 -9.01 16.78 -20.48
CA TRP A 69 -9.43 15.89 -19.42
C TRP A 69 -8.46 15.95 -18.24
N TYR A 70 -9.03 15.82 -17.04
CA TYR A 70 -8.33 15.82 -15.76
C TYR A 70 -8.80 14.64 -14.94
N LYS A 71 -7.87 13.87 -14.37
CA LYS A 71 -8.16 12.87 -13.35
C LYS A 71 -8.02 13.51 -11.98
N LEU A 72 -9.13 13.65 -11.30
CA LEU A 72 -9.24 14.32 -10.01
C LEU A 72 -9.42 13.30 -8.90
N ARG A 73 -8.78 13.52 -7.76
CA ARG A 73 -8.97 12.71 -6.56
C ARG A 73 -9.41 13.59 -5.40
N GLY A 74 -10.54 13.21 -4.78
CA GLY A 74 -11.03 13.81 -3.55
C GLY A 74 -10.46 13.09 -2.34
N ASP A 75 -9.69 13.79 -1.53
CA ASP A 75 -9.07 13.21 -0.33
C ASP A 75 -9.94 13.41 0.93
N LEU A 76 -10.90 14.33 0.91
CA LEU A 76 -11.78 14.66 2.04
C LEU A 76 -13.25 14.48 1.69
N VAL A 77 -14.03 14.03 2.66
CA VAL A 77 -15.49 13.93 2.56
C VAL A 77 -16.10 15.32 2.53
N GLY A 78 -17.09 15.54 1.66
CA GLY A 78 -17.77 16.82 1.57
C GLY A 78 -18.44 17.06 0.20
N SER A 79 -19.12 18.18 0.10
CA SER A 79 -19.71 18.66 -1.16
C SER A 79 -18.78 19.71 -1.76
N TYR A 80 -18.45 19.53 -3.03
CA TYR A 80 -17.52 20.38 -3.77
C TYR A 80 -18.21 20.97 -5.00
N ILE A 81 -17.76 22.13 -5.40
CA ILE A 81 -18.21 22.81 -6.61
C ILE A 81 -17.01 22.99 -7.53
N LEU A 82 -16.95 22.27 -8.64
CA LEU A 82 -16.00 22.54 -9.70
C LEU A 82 -16.36 23.85 -10.36
N PRO A 83 -15.48 24.86 -10.36
CA PRO A 83 -15.80 26.20 -10.81
C PRO A 83 -15.97 26.26 -12.33
N LYS A 84 -16.62 27.31 -12.78
CA LYS A 84 -16.67 27.65 -14.20
C LYS A 84 -15.26 27.90 -14.73
N THR A 85 -14.95 27.34 -15.89
CA THR A 85 -13.71 27.63 -16.60
C THR A 85 -13.99 28.65 -17.69
N THR A 86 -13.26 29.75 -17.66
CA THR A 86 -13.38 30.82 -18.67
C THR A 86 -12.46 30.49 -19.85
N ILE A 87 -13.02 30.37 -21.02
CA ILE A 87 -12.34 30.12 -22.28
C ILE A 87 -12.36 31.40 -23.09
N THR A 88 -11.21 31.86 -23.53
CA THR A 88 -11.11 33.06 -24.37
C THR A 88 -10.91 32.68 -25.83
N TYR A 89 -11.52 33.44 -26.72
CA TYR A 89 -11.37 33.25 -28.16
C TYR A 89 -11.34 34.55 -28.90
N ARG A 90 -10.74 34.55 -30.08
CA ARG A 90 -10.69 35.71 -31.02
C ARG A 90 -10.79 35.24 -32.46
N ALA A 91 -11.12 36.19 -33.35
CA ALA A 91 -11.10 35.90 -34.77
C ALA A 91 -9.69 35.55 -35.25
N LYS A 92 -9.57 34.53 -36.07
CA LYS A 92 -8.28 34.03 -36.59
C LYS A 92 -7.69 35.04 -37.57
N GLY A 93 -6.40 35.33 -37.39
CA GLY A 93 -5.66 36.24 -38.28
C GLY A 93 -5.77 37.73 -37.94
N ASP A 94 -6.52 38.09 -36.92
CA ASP A 94 -6.60 39.50 -36.43
C ASP A 94 -6.15 39.57 -34.98
N GLU A 95 -4.87 39.91 -34.76
CA GLU A 95 -4.31 40.09 -33.41
C GLU A 95 -4.92 41.28 -32.65
N ALA A 96 -5.51 42.22 -33.35
CA ALA A 96 -6.21 43.38 -32.78
C ALA A 96 -7.69 43.08 -32.49
N ALA A 97 -8.23 41.92 -32.90
CA ALA A 97 -9.58 41.54 -32.62
C ALA A 97 -9.87 41.45 -31.12
N LYS A 98 -11.04 41.92 -30.75
CA LYS A 98 -11.52 41.92 -29.37
C LYS A 98 -11.54 40.49 -28.83
N LEU A 99 -10.85 40.24 -27.73
CA LEU A 99 -10.97 39.01 -26.96
C LEU A 99 -12.39 38.85 -26.43
N THR A 100 -13.04 37.76 -26.76
CA THR A 100 -14.35 37.37 -26.24
C THR A 100 -14.16 36.19 -25.32
N SER A 101 -14.96 36.04 -24.28
CA SER A 101 -14.91 34.92 -23.34
C SER A 101 -16.23 34.20 -23.26
N ILE A 102 -16.14 32.89 -23.05
CA ILE A 102 -17.28 32.02 -22.74
C ILE A 102 -16.93 31.22 -21.50
N GLU A 103 -17.90 30.92 -20.68
CA GLU A 103 -17.73 30.14 -19.45
C GLU A 103 -18.40 28.78 -19.57
N THR A 104 -17.81 27.77 -18.96
CA THR A 104 -18.46 26.46 -18.76
C THR A 104 -19.47 26.54 -17.61
N SER A 105 -20.30 25.51 -17.45
CA SER A 105 -21.14 25.35 -16.25
C SER A 105 -20.28 24.95 -15.06
N GLU A 106 -20.72 25.31 -13.86
CA GLU A 106 -20.24 24.74 -12.62
C GLU A 106 -20.82 23.34 -12.42
N ILE A 107 -20.08 22.45 -11.73
CA ILE A 107 -20.51 21.07 -11.50
C ILE A 107 -20.38 20.75 -10.00
N PHE A 108 -21.48 20.22 -9.45
CA PHE A 108 -21.50 19.75 -8.07
C PHE A 108 -21.03 18.32 -8.00
N VAL A 109 -20.11 18.04 -7.05
CA VAL A 109 -19.58 16.70 -6.79
C VAL A 109 -19.62 16.45 -5.29
N GLU A 110 -20.11 15.29 -4.89
CA GLU A 110 -20.17 14.85 -3.51
C GLU A 110 -19.18 13.72 -3.26
N ILE A 111 -18.31 13.89 -2.27
CA ILE A 111 -17.39 12.84 -1.81
C ILE A 111 -17.91 12.28 -0.50
N GLN A 112 -18.26 11.00 -0.52
CA GLN A 112 -18.79 10.26 0.63
C GLN A 112 -17.69 9.45 1.32
N SER A 113 -17.90 9.17 2.61
CA SER A 113 -17.04 8.27 3.36
C SER A 113 -17.20 6.84 2.89
N VAL A 114 -16.09 6.11 2.81
CA VAL A 114 -16.11 4.64 2.64
C VAL A 114 -16.46 3.90 3.95
N LEU A 115 -16.43 4.60 5.10
CA LEU A 115 -16.77 4.02 6.37
C LEU A 115 -18.30 3.97 6.56
N PRO A 116 -18.87 2.85 7.04
CA PRO A 116 -20.27 2.76 7.40
C PRO A 116 -20.62 3.83 8.44
N GLN A 117 -21.71 4.57 8.21
CA GLN A 117 -22.16 5.64 9.14
C GLN A 117 -22.72 5.11 10.46
N ASP A 118 -23.06 3.83 10.52
CA ASP A 118 -23.66 3.15 11.67
C ASP A 118 -22.63 2.71 12.74
N GLY A 119 -21.35 3.06 12.58
CA GLY A 119 -20.30 2.67 13.52
C GLY A 119 -20.01 1.16 13.55
N SER A 120 -20.61 0.39 12.64
CA SER A 120 -20.42 -1.06 12.53
C SER A 120 -19.07 -1.45 11.89
N ALA A 121 -18.16 -0.49 11.72
CA ALA A 121 -16.79 -0.76 11.29
C ALA A 121 -16.02 -1.56 12.36
N THR A 122 -16.49 -2.77 12.62
CA THR A 122 -15.84 -3.78 13.49
C THR A 122 -14.64 -4.45 12.81
N ASP A 123 -14.17 -3.92 11.70
CA ASP A 123 -13.08 -4.54 10.91
C ASP A 123 -11.66 -4.16 11.39
N ILE A 124 -11.56 -3.42 12.48
CA ILE A 124 -10.30 -3.34 13.22
C ILE A 124 -10.17 -4.65 14.00
N ARG A 125 -9.73 -5.69 13.32
CA ARG A 125 -9.30 -6.92 14.01
C ARG A 125 -8.18 -6.54 14.95
N ASP A 126 -8.38 -6.90 16.21
CA ASP A 126 -7.35 -6.78 17.24
C ASP A 126 -6.02 -7.33 16.74
N LEU A 127 -4.93 -6.70 17.11
CA LEU A 127 -3.59 -7.16 16.76
C LEU A 127 -3.50 -8.64 17.13
N LYS A 128 -3.12 -9.49 16.16
CA LYS A 128 -2.86 -10.89 16.45
C LYS A 128 -1.97 -11.00 17.68
N PRO A 129 -2.38 -11.75 18.74
CA PRO A 129 -1.55 -11.92 19.91
C PRO A 129 -0.19 -12.46 19.49
N LEU A 130 0.85 -12.00 20.18
CA LEU A 130 2.22 -12.44 19.95
C LEU A 130 2.27 -13.97 20.05
N ARG A 131 2.45 -14.64 18.93
CA ARG A 131 2.63 -16.09 18.89
C ARG A 131 3.99 -16.41 19.49
N ARG A 132 3.99 -17.02 20.67
CA ARG A 132 5.21 -17.53 21.30
C ARG A 132 5.75 -18.65 20.39
N ILE A 133 6.87 -18.39 19.74
CA ILE A 133 7.58 -19.42 18.96
C ILE A 133 8.28 -20.30 19.99
N GLU A 134 7.71 -21.47 20.29
CA GLU A 134 8.37 -22.52 21.04
C GLU A 134 9.53 -23.01 20.18
N ARG A 135 10.74 -22.69 20.60
CA ARG A 135 11.95 -23.21 19.95
C ARG A 135 12.09 -24.66 20.43
N PRO A 136 11.95 -25.66 19.58
CA PRO A 136 12.19 -27.05 19.99
C PRO A 136 13.63 -27.15 20.46
N THR A 137 13.84 -27.80 21.63
CA THR A 137 15.19 -28.05 22.16
C THR A 137 15.98 -28.80 21.09
N PRO A 138 17.16 -28.30 20.69
CA PRO A 138 17.90 -28.90 19.61
C PRO A 138 18.33 -30.32 19.98
N ILE A 139 18.22 -31.24 19.07
CA ILE A 139 18.46 -32.70 19.27
C ILE A 139 19.83 -32.97 19.90
N TRP A 140 20.84 -32.13 19.64
CA TRP A 140 22.18 -32.29 20.23
C TRP A 140 22.20 -32.17 21.76
N VAL A 141 21.24 -31.47 22.39
CA VAL A 141 21.14 -31.40 23.87
C VAL A 141 20.80 -32.77 24.43
N TRP A 142 19.86 -33.47 23.80
CA TRP A 142 19.50 -34.83 24.18
C TRP A 142 20.63 -35.82 23.92
N ALA A 143 21.36 -35.65 22.82
CA ALA A 143 22.53 -36.46 22.50
C ALA A 143 23.67 -36.23 23.53
N ALA A 144 23.91 -34.99 23.93
CA ALA A 144 24.91 -34.69 24.97
C ALA A 144 24.52 -35.29 26.33
N LEU A 145 23.23 -35.20 26.73
CA LEU A 145 22.75 -35.81 27.96
C LEU A 145 22.93 -37.33 27.95
N ALA A 146 22.60 -37.97 26.85
CA ALA A 146 22.78 -39.44 26.67
C ALA A 146 24.26 -39.84 26.76
N ALA A 147 25.15 -39.05 26.13
CA ALA A 147 26.62 -39.30 26.20
C ALA A 147 27.16 -39.20 27.61
N VAL A 148 26.71 -38.21 28.39
CA VAL A 148 27.09 -38.07 29.82
C VAL A 148 26.60 -39.24 30.64
N CYS A 149 25.36 -39.69 30.43
CA CYS A 149 24.82 -40.86 31.14
C CYS A 149 25.62 -42.13 30.83
N LEU A 150 25.94 -42.35 29.54
CA LEU A 150 26.79 -43.53 29.15
C LEU A 150 28.19 -43.47 29.74
N ALA A 151 28.81 -42.27 29.76
CA ALA A 151 30.12 -42.09 30.39
C ALA A 151 30.08 -42.41 31.89
N LEU A 152 29.05 -41.94 32.61
CA LEU A 152 28.87 -42.24 34.04
C LEU A 152 28.64 -43.75 34.29
N LEU A 153 27.82 -44.39 33.49
CA LEU A 153 27.62 -45.87 33.59
C LEU A 153 28.88 -46.64 33.31
N GLY A 154 29.66 -46.25 32.28
CA GLY A 154 30.94 -46.86 31.96
C GLY A 154 31.97 -46.67 33.09
N PHE A 155 32.01 -45.46 33.66
CA PHE A 155 32.88 -45.17 34.81
C PHE A 155 32.51 -45.98 36.05
N LEU A 156 31.22 -46.09 36.39
CA LEU A 156 30.75 -46.91 37.51
C LEU A 156 31.05 -48.39 37.31
N TRP A 157 30.87 -48.91 36.09
CA TRP A 157 31.20 -50.27 35.74
C TRP A 157 32.71 -50.56 35.84
N TRP A 158 33.55 -49.64 35.29
CA TRP A 158 35.00 -49.73 35.41
C TRP A 158 35.46 -49.70 36.89
N ARG A 159 34.90 -48.83 37.70
CA ARG A 159 35.17 -48.72 39.12
C ARG A 159 34.74 -49.99 39.90
N ARG A 160 33.66 -50.65 39.52
CA ARG A 160 33.21 -51.93 40.09
C ARG A 160 34.17 -53.04 39.71
N ARG A 161 34.68 -53.13 38.50
CA ARG A 161 35.67 -54.12 38.07
C ARG A 161 36.98 -53.98 38.86
N GLN A 162 37.48 -52.77 39.06
CA GLN A 162 38.72 -52.55 39.85
C GLN A 162 38.58 -53.03 41.32
N LYS A 163 37.35 -52.96 41.86
CA LYS A 163 37.16 -53.48 43.23
C LYS A 163 37.16 -55.00 43.30
N HIS A 164 36.88 -55.70 42.22
CA HIS A 164 36.94 -57.15 42.17
C HIS A 164 38.37 -57.71 41.97
N GLU A 165 39.30 -56.91 41.50
CA GLU A 165 40.71 -57.34 41.29
C GLU A 165 41.61 -57.10 42.51
N ARG A 166 41.09 -56.76 43.68
CA ARG A 166 41.85 -56.84 44.90
C ARG A 166 41.97 -58.33 45.25
N VAL A 167 43.03 -58.91 44.76
CA VAL A 167 43.48 -60.25 45.14
C VAL A 167 43.58 -60.26 46.62
N GLU A 168 42.76 -61.06 47.31
CA GLU A 168 43.04 -61.45 48.70
C GLU A 168 44.34 -62.25 48.68
N LEU A 169 45.38 -61.72 49.25
CA LEU A 169 46.60 -62.47 49.48
C LEU A 169 46.22 -63.68 50.34
N PRO A 170 46.57 -64.92 49.89
CA PRO A 170 46.25 -66.10 50.67
C PRO A 170 46.88 -66.01 52.08
N PRO A 171 46.16 -66.43 53.12
CA PRO A 171 46.73 -66.43 54.49
C PRO A 171 47.99 -67.22 54.53
N LEU A 172 49.01 -66.68 55.24
CA LEU A 172 50.29 -67.33 55.41
C LEU A 172 50.09 -68.76 55.98
N PRO A 173 50.82 -69.73 55.46
CA PRO A 173 50.63 -71.10 55.92
C PRO A 173 51.03 -71.22 57.39
N PRO A 174 50.34 -72.07 58.22
CA PRO A 174 50.50 -72.15 59.71
C PRO A 174 51.89 -72.45 60.19
N HIS A 175 52.77 -72.92 59.32
CA HIS A 175 54.15 -73.29 59.72
C HIS A 175 55.15 -72.09 59.79
N GLU A 176 54.83 -70.95 59.16
CA GLU A 176 55.66 -69.78 59.26
C GLU A 176 55.37 -68.97 60.55
N ILE A 177 54.22 -69.11 61.16
CA ILE A 177 53.86 -68.45 62.42
C ILE A 177 54.55 -69.06 63.61
N ALA A 178 55.12 -70.28 63.48
CA ALA A 178 55.78 -70.97 64.61
C ALA A 178 57.25 -70.67 64.76
N PHE A 179 57.84 -69.87 63.85
CA PHE A 179 59.28 -69.51 63.94
C PHE A 179 59.52 -68.09 64.49
N GLU A 180 58.53 -67.31 64.81
CA GLU A 180 58.68 -66.00 65.47
C GLU A 180 58.25 -65.94 66.94
N ALA A 181 58.31 -67.07 67.64
CA ALA A 181 58.06 -67.12 69.07
C ALA A 181 59.34 -67.45 69.82
#